data_2982eff9333d0abe8a5ad6bd19214086
#
_entry.id   2982eff9333d0abe8a5ad6bd19214086
#
_cell.length_a   1.000
_cell.length_b   1.000
_cell.length_c   1.000
_cell.angle_alpha   90.00
_cell.angle_beta   90.00
_cell.angle_gamma   90.00
#
_symmetry.space_group_name_H-M   'P 1'
#
loop_
_entity.id
_entity.type
_entity.pdbx_description
1 polymer ?
#
loop_
_entity_poly.entity_id
_entity_poly.type
_entity_poly.pdbx_seq_one_letter_code
_entity_poly.pdbx_strand_id
1 'polypeptide(L)'
;MSQPTPMPRSMMQTLKSRTDQENRMSHINKLVNTIYTYAINSAKGTNDTSYNHVIPFASAHQTPNIPCLSRPGIGFPAPYKKSSDPFYIENMSDILANLQLLFPECSVSHSIMAKGKDGKLYDVAKLDDAVLPFVDRALDQSYIVIDWS
;
A
#
# COMPACT_ATOMS: atom_id res chain seq x y z
N MET A 1 -40.91 25.10 -12.21
CA MET A 1 -40.16 24.04 -11.54
C MET A 1 -40.26 22.77 -12.37
N SER A 2 -39.12 22.30 -12.87
CA SER A 2 -39.06 21.03 -13.53
C SER A 2 -39.15 19.88 -12.52
N GLN A 3 -40.04 18.94 -12.74
CA GLN A 3 -40.09 17.74 -11.91
C GLN A 3 -38.88 16.85 -12.17
N PRO A 4 -38.32 16.21 -11.13
CA PRO A 4 -37.23 15.28 -11.33
C PRO A 4 -37.69 14.12 -12.21
N THR A 5 -36.83 13.74 -13.14
CA THR A 5 -37.13 12.60 -14.04
C THR A 5 -37.00 11.30 -13.24
N PRO A 6 -37.98 10.37 -13.34
CA PRO A 6 -37.86 9.07 -12.69
C PRO A 6 -36.61 8.34 -13.18
N MET A 7 -35.85 7.80 -12.25
CA MET A 7 -34.62 7.08 -12.57
C MET A 7 -34.80 5.59 -12.29
N PRO A 8 -34.67 4.72 -13.30
CA PRO A 8 -34.80 3.29 -13.08
C PRO A 8 -33.62 2.74 -12.27
N ARG A 9 -33.85 1.62 -11.59
CA ARG A 9 -32.87 0.97 -10.73
C ARG A 9 -31.53 0.68 -11.44
N SER A 10 -31.61 0.25 -12.70
CA SER A 10 -30.41 -0.03 -13.51
C SER A 10 -29.53 1.20 -13.69
N MET A 11 -30.14 2.37 -13.91
CA MET A 11 -29.40 3.62 -14.04
C MET A 11 -28.79 4.05 -12.71
N MET A 12 -29.48 3.83 -11.60
CA MET A 12 -28.92 4.11 -10.27
C MET A 12 -27.70 3.23 -9.97
N GLN A 13 -27.79 1.96 -10.31
CA GLN A 13 -26.64 1.03 -10.14
C GLN A 13 -25.46 1.43 -11.01
N THR A 14 -25.71 1.84 -12.26
CA THR A 14 -24.66 2.32 -13.16
C THR A 14 -24.02 3.60 -12.64
N LEU A 15 -24.81 4.56 -12.15
CA LEU A 15 -24.27 5.78 -11.56
C LEU A 15 -23.42 5.51 -10.34
N LYS A 16 -23.87 4.62 -9.47
CA LYS A 16 -23.09 4.25 -8.28
C LYS A 16 -21.76 3.61 -8.68
N SER A 17 -21.80 2.64 -9.58
CA SER A 17 -20.59 1.97 -10.07
C SER A 17 -19.60 2.95 -10.69
N ARG A 18 -20.11 3.88 -11.50
CA ARG A 18 -19.29 4.92 -12.12
C ARG A 18 -18.67 5.85 -11.08
N THR A 19 -19.47 6.30 -10.10
CA THR A 19 -18.99 7.17 -9.02
C THR A 19 -17.94 6.47 -8.19
N ASP A 20 -18.15 5.21 -7.84
CA ASP A 20 -17.18 4.41 -7.08
C ASP A 20 -15.86 4.28 -7.85
N GLN A 21 -15.92 4.06 -9.15
CA GLN A 21 -14.74 3.98 -10.01
C GLN A 21 -14.00 5.33 -10.10
N GLU A 22 -14.73 6.42 -10.26
CA GLU A 22 -14.15 7.77 -10.30
C GLU A 22 -13.47 8.11 -8.98
N ASN A 23 -14.09 7.77 -7.85
CA ASN A 23 -13.50 7.97 -6.52
C ASN A 23 -12.24 7.12 -6.33
N ARG A 24 -12.26 5.88 -6.80
CA ARG A 24 -11.09 5.00 -6.76
C ARG A 24 -9.94 5.59 -7.57
N MET A 25 -10.21 6.02 -8.81
CA MET A 25 -9.18 6.61 -9.67
C MET A 25 -8.64 7.91 -9.10
N SER A 26 -9.49 8.74 -8.52
CA SER A 26 -9.07 9.98 -7.85
C SER A 26 -8.14 9.69 -6.68
N HIS A 27 -8.44 8.66 -5.88
CA HIS A 27 -7.61 8.25 -4.76
C HIS A 27 -6.25 7.70 -5.25
N ILE A 28 -6.26 6.89 -6.30
CA ILE A 28 -5.03 6.38 -6.93
C ILE A 28 -4.17 7.54 -7.42
N ASN A 29 -4.76 8.52 -8.09
CA ASN A 29 -4.04 9.68 -8.60
C ASN A 29 -3.40 10.50 -7.47
N LYS A 30 -4.11 10.73 -6.37
CA LYS A 30 -3.55 11.40 -5.19
C LYS A 30 -2.37 10.66 -4.61
N LEU A 31 -2.50 9.34 -4.51
CA LEU A 31 -1.45 8.46 -4.00
C LEU A 31 -0.21 8.51 -4.89
N VAL A 32 -0.40 8.37 -6.20
CA VAL A 32 0.67 8.42 -7.20
C VAL A 32 1.38 9.77 -7.15
N ASN A 33 0.65 10.87 -7.05
CA ASN A 33 1.23 12.21 -6.95
C ASN A 33 2.04 12.38 -5.65
N THR A 34 1.57 11.82 -4.56
CA THR A 34 2.29 11.84 -3.28
C THR A 34 3.61 11.08 -3.39
N ILE A 35 3.58 9.88 -3.93
CA ILE A 35 4.77 9.05 -4.14
C ILE A 35 5.75 9.75 -5.09
N TYR A 36 5.24 10.31 -6.18
CA TYR A 36 6.03 11.08 -7.13
C TYR A 36 6.79 12.22 -6.44
N THR A 37 6.08 13.01 -5.64
CA THR A 37 6.67 14.14 -4.93
C THR A 37 7.77 13.69 -3.97
N TYR A 38 7.53 12.63 -3.20
CA TYR A 38 8.52 12.09 -2.27
C TYR A 38 9.75 11.53 -3.01
N ALA A 39 9.53 10.84 -4.12
CA ALA A 39 10.62 10.29 -4.93
C ALA A 39 11.52 11.41 -5.49
N ILE A 40 10.91 12.47 -6.03
CA ILE A 40 11.65 13.63 -6.55
C ILE A 40 12.43 14.33 -5.44
N ASN A 41 11.82 14.53 -4.28
CA ASN A 41 12.49 15.14 -3.14
C ASN A 41 13.66 14.26 -2.63
N SER A 42 13.49 12.97 -2.63
CA SER A 42 14.56 12.04 -2.28
C SER A 42 15.73 12.12 -3.26
N ALA A 43 15.44 12.15 -4.56
CA ALA A 43 16.47 12.27 -5.60
C ALA A 43 17.25 13.58 -5.50
N LYS A 44 16.59 14.67 -5.10
CA LYS A 44 17.23 15.98 -4.96
C LYS A 44 18.02 16.12 -3.66
N GLY A 45 17.55 15.48 -2.60
CA GLY A 45 18.08 15.69 -1.25
C GLY A 45 19.07 14.63 -0.76
N THR A 46 19.20 13.53 -1.46
CA THR A 46 20.07 12.42 -1.06
C THR A 46 20.93 11.93 -2.22
N ASN A 47 21.95 11.14 -1.90
CA ASN A 47 22.78 10.45 -2.90
C ASN A 47 22.24 9.06 -3.26
N ASP A 48 21.05 8.73 -2.79
CA ASP A 48 20.44 7.44 -3.06
C ASP A 48 20.04 7.32 -4.54
N THR A 49 20.08 6.11 -5.05
CA THR A 49 19.69 5.80 -6.42
C THR A 49 18.32 5.17 -6.50
N SER A 50 17.62 5.11 -5.37
CA SER A 50 16.28 4.54 -5.28
C SER A 50 15.48 5.20 -4.17
N TYR A 51 14.16 5.10 -4.28
CA TYR A 51 13.22 5.52 -3.27
C TYR A 51 12.31 4.35 -2.90
N ASN A 52 12.18 4.09 -1.61
CA ASN A 52 11.33 3.04 -1.07
C ASN A 52 10.15 3.68 -0.35
N HIS A 53 8.97 3.61 -0.98
CA HIS A 53 7.75 4.12 -0.37
C HIS A 53 7.10 3.05 0.48
N VAL A 54 6.98 3.32 1.78
CA VAL A 54 6.37 2.39 2.73
C VAL A 54 4.87 2.29 2.49
N ILE A 55 4.37 1.08 2.28
CA ILE A 55 2.93 0.83 2.23
C ILE A 55 2.45 0.71 3.67
N PRO A 56 1.51 1.57 4.11
CA PRO A 56 1.03 1.52 5.47
C PRO A 56 0.30 0.22 5.78
N PHE A 57 0.35 -0.19 7.02
CA PHE A 57 -0.48 -1.28 7.50
C PHE A 57 -1.94 -0.83 7.62
N ALA A 58 -2.87 -1.78 7.49
CA ALA A 58 -4.28 -1.51 7.70
C ALA A 58 -4.49 -0.88 9.08
N SER A 59 -5.27 0.20 9.10
CA SER A 59 -5.49 0.94 10.34
C SER A 59 -6.28 0.12 11.35
N ALA A 60 -5.80 0.07 12.59
CA ALA A 60 -6.50 -0.58 13.69
C ALA A 60 -7.87 0.05 14.00
N HIS A 61 -8.12 1.26 13.50
CA HIS A 61 -9.39 1.95 13.68
C HIS A 61 -10.55 1.32 12.91
N GLN A 62 -10.26 0.45 11.98
CA GLN A 62 -11.27 -0.25 11.20
C GLN A 62 -11.73 -1.54 11.83
N THR A 63 -11.08 -1.98 12.89
CA THR A 63 -11.63 -3.07 13.70
C THR A 63 -12.84 -2.54 14.43
N PRO A 64 -14.03 -3.14 14.23
CA PRO A 64 -15.17 -2.74 15.00
C PRO A 64 -14.84 -2.89 16.48
N ASN A 65 -15.12 -1.85 17.25
CA ASN A 65 -14.97 -1.86 18.69
C ASN A 65 -15.91 -2.96 19.22
N ILE A 66 -15.38 -4.15 19.41
CA ILE A 66 -16.13 -5.23 20.00
C ILE A 66 -15.86 -5.18 21.49
N PRO A 67 -16.80 -4.65 22.30
CA PRO A 67 -16.55 -4.41 23.73
C PRO A 67 -16.40 -5.69 24.56
N CYS A 68 -16.59 -6.84 23.96
CA CYS A 68 -16.52 -8.12 24.64
C CYS A 68 -15.19 -8.87 24.48
N LEU A 69 -14.17 -8.24 23.92
CA LEU A 69 -12.89 -8.88 23.69
C LEU A 69 -11.98 -8.96 24.90
N SER A 70 -12.36 -8.36 26.00
CA SER A 70 -11.59 -8.41 27.24
C SER A 70 -12.16 -9.46 28.18
N ARG A 71 -12.42 -10.67 27.72
CA ARG A 71 -12.77 -11.76 28.62
C ARG A 71 -11.52 -12.24 29.35
N PRO A 72 -11.45 -12.09 30.68
CA PRO A 72 -10.34 -12.66 31.43
C PRO A 72 -10.36 -14.17 31.31
N GLY A 73 -9.20 -14.77 31.03
CA GLY A 73 -9.07 -16.22 30.94
C GLY A 73 -9.01 -16.80 29.54
N ILE A 74 -9.21 -15.98 28.50
CA ILE A 74 -8.91 -16.39 27.14
C ILE A 74 -7.44 -16.10 26.88
N GLY A 75 -6.69 -17.11 26.48
CA GLY A 75 -5.29 -16.99 26.13
C GLY A 75 -5.04 -15.84 25.16
N PHE A 76 -3.86 -15.27 25.22
CA PHE A 76 -3.46 -14.17 24.37
C PHE A 76 -3.83 -14.46 22.90
N PRO A 77 -4.52 -13.52 22.23
CA PRO A 77 -4.73 -13.69 20.81
C PRO A 77 -3.38 -13.88 20.13
N ALA A 78 -3.32 -14.80 19.16
CA ALA A 78 -2.14 -14.95 18.33
C ALA A 78 -1.68 -13.57 17.84
N PRO A 79 -0.35 -13.29 17.82
CA PRO A 79 0.13 -12.00 17.39
C PRO A 79 -0.48 -11.67 16.02
N TYR A 80 -1.21 -10.58 15.95
CA TYR A 80 -1.82 -10.12 14.70
C TYR A 80 -0.70 -9.89 13.70
N LYS A 81 -0.70 -10.69 12.65
CA LYS A 81 0.13 -10.41 11.50
C LYS A 81 -0.44 -9.13 10.88
N LYS A 82 0.27 -8.03 11.03
CA LYS A 82 -0.13 -6.76 10.43
C LYS A 82 -0.17 -6.94 8.92
N SER A 83 -1.33 -6.72 8.33
CA SER A 83 -1.51 -6.77 6.89
C SER A 83 -1.39 -5.36 6.30
N SER A 84 -0.87 -5.28 5.08
CA SER A 84 -0.80 -4.02 4.34
C SER A 84 -2.21 -3.49 4.05
N ASP A 85 -2.30 -2.17 3.87
CA ASP A 85 -3.57 -1.50 3.56
C ASP A 85 -4.21 -2.16 2.33
N PRO A 86 -5.46 -2.64 2.45
CA PRO A 86 -6.15 -3.31 1.34
C PRO A 86 -6.25 -2.46 0.07
N PHE A 87 -6.37 -1.15 0.20
CA PHE A 87 -6.44 -0.25 -0.95
C PHE A 87 -5.20 -0.37 -1.84
N TYR A 88 -4.01 -0.40 -1.24
CA TYR A 88 -2.76 -0.58 -1.97
C TYR A 88 -2.69 -1.95 -2.65
N ILE A 89 -3.10 -2.99 -1.95
CA ILE A 89 -3.04 -4.36 -2.48
C ILE A 89 -4.00 -4.54 -3.66
N GLU A 90 -5.23 -4.08 -3.53
CA GLU A 90 -6.27 -4.21 -4.56
C GLU A 90 -5.95 -3.39 -5.81
N ASN A 91 -5.29 -2.25 -5.64
CA ASN A 91 -5.00 -1.33 -6.74
C ASN A 91 -3.51 -1.28 -7.09
N MET A 92 -2.73 -2.24 -6.63
CA MET A 92 -1.27 -2.25 -6.81
C MET A 92 -0.87 -2.16 -8.29
N SER A 93 -1.49 -2.92 -9.16
CA SER A 93 -1.19 -2.91 -10.59
C SER A 93 -1.44 -1.53 -11.22
N ASP A 94 -2.52 -0.88 -10.84
CA ASP A 94 -2.85 0.46 -11.35
C ASP A 94 -1.88 1.51 -10.81
N ILE A 95 -1.52 1.42 -9.53
CA ILE A 95 -0.55 2.32 -8.89
C ILE A 95 0.82 2.20 -9.57
N LEU A 96 1.29 0.96 -9.75
CA LEU A 96 2.60 0.72 -10.38
C LEU A 96 2.60 1.16 -11.84
N ALA A 97 1.53 0.91 -12.59
CA ALA A 97 1.41 1.33 -13.98
C ALA A 97 1.46 2.86 -14.11
N ASN A 98 0.75 3.58 -13.26
CA ASN A 98 0.75 5.05 -13.26
C ASN A 98 2.11 5.61 -12.87
N LEU A 99 2.77 5.02 -11.87
CA LEU A 99 4.13 5.42 -11.49
C LEU A 99 5.14 5.14 -12.61
N GLN A 100 5.00 4.01 -13.30
CA GLN A 100 5.88 3.68 -14.43
C GLN A 100 5.73 4.68 -15.58
N LEU A 101 4.53 5.22 -15.79
CA LEU A 101 4.32 6.28 -16.78
C LEU A 101 5.01 7.59 -16.39
N LEU A 102 5.09 7.89 -15.10
CA LEU A 102 5.77 9.09 -14.59
C LEU A 102 7.30 8.93 -14.55
N PHE A 103 7.77 7.70 -14.43
CA PHE A 103 9.21 7.37 -14.38
C PHE A 103 9.55 6.33 -15.44
N PRO A 104 9.51 6.71 -16.74
CA PRO A 104 9.63 5.74 -17.84
C PRO A 104 11.01 5.07 -17.92
N GLU A 105 12.04 5.70 -17.38
CA GLU A 105 13.41 5.17 -17.40
C GLU A 105 13.82 4.53 -16.07
N CYS A 106 12.93 4.55 -15.10
CA CYS A 106 13.17 3.96 -13.79
C CYS A 106 12.49 2.60 -13.68
N SER A 107 12.99 1.78 -12.77
CA SER A 107 12.32 0.53 -12.42
C SER A 107 11.35 0.78 -11.27
N VAL A 108 10.06 0.52 -11.50
CA VAL A 108 9.02 0.64 -10.49
C VAL A 108 8.49 -0.75 -10.16
N SER A 109 8.57 -1.12 -8.89
CA SER A 109 8.16 -2.46 -8.45
C SER A 109 7.61 -2.45 -7.03
N HIS A 110 6.90 -3.52 -6.70
CA HIS A 110 6.44 -3.80 -5.34
C HIS A 110 7.36 -4.85 -4.74
N SER A 111 7.88 -4.59 -3.55
CA SER A 111 8.75 -5.53 -2.84
C SER A 111 8.36 -5.64 -1.38
N ILE A 112 8.53 -6.81 -0.83
CA ILE A 112 8.42 -7.05 0.61
C ILE A 112 9.83 -7.09 1.16
N MET A 113 10.10 -6.24 2.15
CA MET A 113 11.42 -6.12 2.75
C MET A 113 11.37 -6.45 4.23
N ALA A 114 12.43 -7.11 4.70
CA ALA A 114 12.62 -7.41 6.10
C ALA A 114 13.84 -6.65 6.62
N LYS A 115 13.76 -6.21 7.88
CA LYS A 115 14.87 -5.50 8.53
C LYS A 115 15.87 -6.50 9.07
N GLY A 116 17.14 -6.33 8.70
CA GLY A 116 18.23 -7.13 9.24
C GLY A 116 18.71 -6.63 10.60
N LYS A 117 19.52 -7.41 11.26
CA LYS A 117 20.14 -7.05 12.56
C LYS A 117 21.05 -5.84 12.46
N ASP A 118 21.54 -5.53 11.25
CA ASP A 118 22.35 -4.35 10.96
C ASP A 118 21.50 -3.09 10.70
N GLY A 119 20.18 -3.21 10.74
CA GLY A 119 19.25 -2.11 10.47
C GLY A 119 18.96 -1.88 8.99
N LYS A 120 19.56 -2.62 8.08
CA LYS A 120 19.31 -2.50 6.64
C LYS A 120 18.09 -3.31 6.21
N LEU A 121 17.47 -2.86 5.12
CA LEU A 121 16.35 -3.56 4.51
C LEU A 121 16.83 -4.57 3.48
N TYR A 122 16.28 -5.76 3.53
CA TYR A 122 16.57 -6.84 2.61
C TYR A 122 15.30 -7.30 1.91
N ASP A 123 15.38 -7.47 0.59
CA ASP A 123 14.26 -7.98 -0.20
C ASP A 123 14.04 -9.46 0.13
N VAL A 124 12.87 -9.79 0.67
CA VAL A 124 12.53 -11.15 1.11
C VAL A 124 12.60 -12.14 -0.05
N ALA A 125 12.27 -11.71 -1.27
CA ALA A 125 12.32 -12.58 -2.45
C ALA A 125 13.75 -12.95 -2.88
N LYS A 126 14.73 -12.15 -2.46
CA LYS A 126 16.15 -12.34 -2.81
C LYS A 126 16.99 -12.87 -1.65
N LEU A 127 16.37 -13.24 -0.54
CA LEU A 127 17.08 -13.75 0.62
C LEU A 127 17.58 -15.17 0.38
N ASP A 128 18.87 -15.38 0.63
CA ASP A 128 19.46 -16.72 0.69
C ASP A 128 19.19 -17.35 2.06
N ASP A 129 19.18 -18.68 2.13
CA ASP A 129 18.97 -19.41 3.36
C ASP A 129 19.98 -19.04 4.46
N ALA A 130 21.19 -18.64 4.06
CA ALA A 130 22.24 -18.20 4.97
C ALA A 130 21.91 -16.86 5.64
N VAL A 131 21.11 -16.01 4.99
CA VAL A 131 20.75 -14.67 5.47
C VAL A 131 19.42 -14.68 6.22
N LEU A 132 18.56 -15.67 5.98
CA LEU A 132 17.25 -15.78 6.63
C LEU A 132 17.29 -15.63 8.16
N PRO A 133 18.23 -16.29 8.91
CA PRO A 133 18.29 -16.11 10.35
C PRO A 133 18.72 -14.72 10.79
N PHE A 134 19.32 -13.93 9.89
CA PHE A 134 19.82 -12.60 10.18
C PHE A 134 18.76 -11.53 10.11
N VAL A 135 17.65 -11.78 9.40
CA VAL A 135 16.56 -10.82 9.23
C VAL A 135 15.37 -11.20 10.10
N ASP A 136 14.68 -10.18 10.60
CA ASP A 136 13.46 -10.35 11.39
C ASP A 136 12.24 -10.32 10.46
N ARG A 137 11.76 -11.50 10.09
CA ARG A 137 10.61 -11.65 9.23
C ARG A 137 9.28 -11.27 9.87
N ALA A 138 9.25 -11.14 11.20
CA ALA A 138 8.06 -10.63 11.89
C ALA A 138 7.81 -9.15 11.61
N LEU A 139 8.82 -8.43 11.12
CA LEU A 139 8.75 -7.02 10.76
C LEU A 139 8.72 -6.80 9.25
N ASP A 140 8.38 -7.82 8.47
CA ASP A 140 8.23 -7.69 7.02
C ASP A 140 7.24 -6.59 6.68
N GLN A 141 7.62 -5.71 5.76
CA GLN A 141 6.78 -4.61 5.31
C GLN A 141 6.84 -4.49 3.80
N SER A 142 5.70 -4.13 3.20
CA SER A 142 5.60 -3.92 1.76
C SER A 142 6.07 -2.51 1.40
N TYR A 143 6.79 -2.41 0.27
CA TYR A 143 7.30 -1.15 -0.27
C TYR A 143 7.02 -1.06 -1.76
N ILE A 144 6.79 0.17 -2.23
CA ILE A 144 6.88 0.49 -3.65
C ILE A 144 8.29 1.05 -3.87
N VAL A 145 9.04 0.40 -4.73
CA VAL A 145 10.45 0.75 -5.00
C VAL A 145 10.55 1.42 -6.35
N ILE A 146 11.13 2.62 -6.37
CA ILE A 146 11.45 3.35 -7.60
C ILE A 146 12.98 3.44 -7.67
N ASP A 147 13.58 2.76 -8.64
CA ASP A 147 15.02 2.65 -8.81
C ASP A 147 15.46 3.35 -10.09
N TRP A 148 16.36 4.32 -9.97
CA TRP A 148 16.93 5.07 -11.10
C TRP A 148 18.43 4.87 -11.22
N SER A 149 18.98 3.82 -10.63
CA SER A 149 20.40 3.49 -10.73
C SER A 149 20.85 3.14 -12.15
#